data_6440630fdce3169643d7081d4a7979ed
#
_entry.id   6440630fdce3169643d7081d4a7979ed
#
_cell.length_a   1.000
_cell.length_b   1.000
_cell.length_c   1.000
_cell.angle_alpha   90.00
_cell.angle_beta   90.00
_cell.angle_gamma   90.00
#
_symmetry.space_group_name_H-M   'P 1'
#
loop_
_entity.id
_entity.type
_entity.pdbx_description
1 polymer ?
#
loop_
_entity_poly.entity_id
_entity_poly.type
_entity_poly.pdbx_seq_one_letter_code
_entity_poly.pdbx_strand_id
1 'polypeptide(L)'
;MDINLNDLLRRYRSHPFEDYPVETPHTGVVFLKVKEGQTVKGPGGEWLHRPGTLLYVIERERNAKRITALWSGQVSGIRLDIEGQFVEAGELLFSIRHQLDKEEIIDRILTQVLYILPAPQRARYFLAPEISAKMEKQPKEGVSVESGDEVLIMSLMKRDTVISYEGVPGALYKVYFKSGDTVEQGSPLLGICPPDKLQYVQKVIRRIRTEWEK
;
A
#
# COMPACT_ATOMS: atom_id res chain seq x y z
N MET A 1 16.01 12.11 11.57
CA MET A 1 15.84 13.03 10.40
C MET A 1 14.52 13.72 10.57
N ASP A 2 14.53 15.04 10.75
CA ASP A 2 13.28 15.79 10.79
C ASP A 2 12.75 15.93 9.35
N ILE A 3 11.70 15.17 9.07
CA ILE A 3 11.04 15.20 7.78
C ILE A 3 10.27 16.53 7.68
N ASN A 4 10.67 17.37 6.73
CA ASN A 4 9.96 18.62 6.48
C ASN A 4 8.65 18.35 5.72
N LEU A 5 7.56 18.27 6.47
CA LEU A 5 6.22 17.98 5.94
C LEU A 5 5.74 19.04 4.92
N ASN A 6 6.22 20.26 4.99
CA ASN A 6 5.90 21.29 3.97
C ASN A 6 6.53 20.94 2.62
N ASP A 7 7.71 20.36 2.60
CA ASP A 7 8.37 19.91 1.36
C ASP A 7 7.67 18.70 0.78
N LEU A 8 7.21 17.76 1.61
CA LEU A 8 6.36 16.64 1.18
C LEU A 8 5.05 17.13 0.57
N LEU A 9 4.36 18.05 1.22
CA LEU A 9 3.14 18.66 0.70
C LEU A 9 3.36 19.33 -0.65
N ARG A 10 4.46 20.09 -0.80
CA ARG A 10 4.83 20.71 -2.08
C ARG A 10 5.08 19.66 -3.16
N ARG A 11 5.78 18.58 -2.82
CA ARG A 11 6.07 17.48 -3.74
C ARG A 11 4.79 16.84 -4.26
N TYR A 12 3.86 16.45 -3.39
CA TYR A 12 2.58 15.86 -3.81
C TYR A 12 1.65 16.85 -4.52
N ARG A 13 1.78 18.16 -4.27
CA ARG A 13 1.06 19.18 -5.06
C ARG A 13 1.58 19.31 -6.47
N SER A 14 2.90 19.30 -6.65
CA SER A 14 3.51 19.41 -7.99
C SER A 14 3.43 18.10 -8.77
N HIS A 15 3.43 16.95 -8.08
CA HIS A 15 3.45 15.62 -8.70
C HIS A 15 2.48 14.69 -7.95
N PRO A 16 1.16 14.85 -8.16
CA PRO A 16 0.14 14.06 -7.49
C PRO A 16 -0.07 12.70 -8.15
N PHE A 17 0.99 12.06 -8.58
CA PHE A 17 0.94 10.75 -9.24
C PHE A 17 2.13 9.88 -8.83
N GLU A 18 1.95 8.59 -8.96
CA GLU A 18 2.96 7.57 -8.72
C GLU A 18 3.00 6.61 -9.92
N ASP A 19 4.20 6.28 -10.39
CA ASP A 19 4.40 5.35 -11.49
C ASP A 19 4.65 3.95 -10.92
N TYR A 20 3.72 3.02 -11.16
CA TYR A 20 3.83 1.62 -10.77
C TYR A 20 4.43 0.80 -11.89
N PRO A 21 5.61 0.19 -11.70
CA PRO A 21 6.24 -0.64 -12.70
C PRO A 21 5.40 -1.91 -12.93
N VAL A 22 5.26 -2.28 -14.18
CA VAL A 22 4.64 -3.55 -14.61
C VAL A 22 5.73 -4.43 -15.18
N GLU A 23 6.07 -5.45 -14.41
CA GLU A 23 7.14 -6.40 -14.71
C GLU A 23 6.59 -7.80 -15.00
N THR A 24 7.41 -8.64 -15.61
CA THR A 24 7.06 -10.03 -15.88
C THR A 24 7.23 -10.89 -14.62
N PRO A 25 6.22 -11.68 -14.22
CA PRO A 25 6.30 -12.54 -13.03
C PRO A 25 7.16 -13.80 -13.23
N HIS A 26 7.42 -14.17 -14.47
CA HIS A 26 8.25 -15.32 -14.88
C HIS A 26 8.73 -15.14 -16.32
N THR A 27 9.64 -15.99 -16.77
CA THR A 27 10.11 -16.02 -18.17
C THR A 27 9.00 -16.46 -19.12
N GLY A 28 9.01 -15.96 -20.35
CA GLY A 28 8.04 -16.34 -21.39
C GLY A 28 7.99 -15.37 -22.55
N VAL A 29 7.13 -15.64 -23.54
CA VAL A 29 6.87 -14.74 -24.65
C VAL A 29 5.75 -13.77 -24.26
N VAL A 30 5.97 -12.46 -24.42
CA VAL A 30 5.02 -11.42 -24.03
C VAL A 30 4.20 -10.93 -25.21
N PHE A 31 2.88 -10.81 -25.00
CA PHE A 31 1.94 -10.21 -25.94
C PHE A 31 1.20 -9.08 -25.24
N LEU A 32 1.52 -7.84 -25.56
CA LEU A 32 0.92 -6.64 -25.00
C LEU A 32 -0.54 -6.51 -25.41
N LYS A 33 -1.40 -6.04 -24.50
CA LYS A 33 -2.85 -5.84 -24.73
C LYS A 33 -3.29 -4.41 -24.44
N VAL A 34 -2.33 -3.54 -24.18
CA VAL A 34 -2.51 -2.10 -23.93
C VAL A 34 -1.61 -1.28 -24.85
N LYS A 35 -1.89 0.02 -24.94
CA LYS A 35 -1.14 0.98 -25.77
C LYS A 35 -0.63 2.12 -24.89
N GLU A 36 0.40 2.81 -25.38
CA GLU A 36 0.89 4.03 -24.74
C GLU A 36 -0.25 5.04 -24.53
N GLY A 37 -0.32 5.64 -23.34
CA GLY A 37 -1.35 6.60 -22.98
C GLY A 37 -2.73 6.00 -22.68
N GLN A 38 -2.94 4.70 -22.81
CA GLN A 38 -4.22 4.05 -22.54
C GLN A 38 -4.56 4.09 -21.06
N THR A 39 -5.81 4.48 -20.73
CA THR A 39 -6.33 4.36 -19.38
C THR A 39 -6.68 2.91 -19.05
N VAL A 40 -6.19 2.42 -17.92
CA VAL A 40 -6.45 1.09 -17.38
C VAL A 40 -7.12 1.20 -16.01
N LYS A 41 -7.90 0.19 -15.64
CA LYS A 41 -8.58 0.11 -14.35
C LYS A 41 -8.07 -1.09 -13.58
N GLY A 42 -7.77 -0.88 -12.31
CA GLY A 42 -7.50 -1.95 -11.35
C GLY A 42 -8.74 -2.81 -11.07
N PRO A 43 -8.62 -3.82 -10.18
CA PRO A 43 -9.74 -4.63 -9.76
C PRO A 43 -10.85 -3.77 -9.18
N GLY A 44 -12.10 -4.17 -9.36
CA GLY A 44 -13.25 -3.40 -8.90
C GLY A 44 -14.46 -4.28 -8.60
N GLY A 45 -15.59 -3.60 -8.29
CA GLY A 45 -16.81 -4.26 -7.87
C GLY A 45 -16.82 -4.64 -6.40
N GLU A 46 -17.97 -5.11 -5.92
CA GLU A 46 -18.12 -5.60 -4.57
C GLU A 46 -17.18 -6.80 -4.37
N TRP A 47 -16.38 -6.78 -3.29
CA TRP A 47 -15.36 -7.80 -3.00
C TRP A 47 -14.22 -7.93 -4.04
N LEU A 48 -13.97 -6.90 -4.87
CA LEU A 48 -12.94 -6.91 -5.91
C LEU A 48 -13.04 -8.09 -6.91
N HIS A 49 -14.24 -8.65 -7.12
CA HIS A 49 -14.44 -9.80 -7.98
C HIS A 49 -14.35 -9.50 -9.48
N ARG A 50 -14.32 -8.21 -9.87
CA ARG A 50 -14.09 -7.81 -11.27
C ARG A 50 -12.58 -7.63 -11.46
N PRO A 51 -11.93 -8.46 -12.29
CA PRO A 51 -10.50 -8.31 -12.57
C PRO A 51 -10.22 -6.96 -13.24
N GLY A 52 -9.04 -6.44 -13.04
CA GLY A 52 -8.57 -5.24 -13.71
C GLY A 52 -8.44 -5.42 -15.21
N THR A 53 -8.16 -4.33 -15.93
CA THR A 53 -7.90 -4.32 -17.36
C THR A 53 -6.79 -5.31 -17.73
N LEU A 54 -6.98 -6.12 -18.76
CA LEU A 54 -5.95 -7.02 -19.27
C LEU A 54 -4.78 -6.20 -19.83
N LEU A 55 -3.59 -6.39 -19.26
CA LEU A 55 -2.38 -5.65 -19.60
C LEU A 55 -1.56 -6.36 -20.69
N TYR A 56 -1.29 -7.63 -20.47
CA TYR A 56 -0.55 -8.48 -21.39
C TYR A 56 -0.83 -9.95 -21.12
N VAL A 57 -0.41 -10.79 -22.06
CA VAL A 57 -0.40 -12.23 -21.92
C VAL A 57 1.07 -12.67 -21.96
N ILE A 58 1.48 -13.54 -21.05
CA ILE A 58 2.80 -14.16 -21.08
C ILE A 58 2.63 -15.67 -21.29
N GLU A 59 3.30 -16.19 -22.31
CA GLU A 59 3.20 -17.59 -22.69
C GLU A 59 4.53 -18.33 -22.45
N ARG A 60 4.44 -19.45 -21.76
CA ARG A 60 5.54 -20.36 -21.56
C ARG A 60 5.07 -21.80 -21.79
N GLU A 61 5.77 -22.54 -22.66
CA GLU A 61 5.50 -23.96 -22.91
C GLU A 61 4.02 -24.23 -23.25
N ARG A 62 3.39 -23.39 -24.09
CA ARG A 62 1.97 -23.43 -24.47
C ARG A 62 0.99 -23.10 -23.34
N ASN A 63 1.49 -22.65 -22.18
CA ASN A 63 0.64 -22.18 -21.10
C ASN A 63 0.62 -20.65 -21.11
N ALA A 64 -0.54 -20.09 -21.43
CA ALA A 64 -0.75 -18.65 -21.51
C ALA A 64 -1.35 -18.11 -20.21
N LYS A 65 -0.64 -17.19 -19.53
CA LYS A 65 -1.10 -16.51 -18.33
C LYS A 65 -1.51 -15.06 -18.67
N ARG A 66 -2.72 -14.70 -18.31
CA ARG A 66 -3.25 -13.35 -18.47
C ARG A 66 -2.90 -12.50 -17.26
N ILE A 67 -2.25 -11.37 -17.48
CA ILE A 67 -1.89 -10.43 -16.43
C ILE A 67 -2.77 -9.19 -16.55
N THR A 68 -3.43 -8.84 -15.43
CA THR A 68 -4.37 -7.73 -15.35
C THR A 68 -3.84 -6.62 -14.46
N ALA A 69 -4.31 -5.40 -14.67
CA ALA A 69 -3.94 -4.24 -13.88
C ALA A 69 -4.32 -4.42 -12.42
N LEU A 70 -3.39 -4.14 -11.52
CA LEU A 70 -3.61 -4.03 -10.08
C LEU A 70 -3.99 -2.60 -9.67
N TRP A 71 -3.60 -1.61 -10.47
CA TRP A 71 -3.80 -0.18 -10.24
C TRP A 71 -4.58 0.45 -11.38
N SER A 72 -5.36 1.46 -11.07
CA SER A 72 -6.00 2.31 -12.09
C SER A 72 -5.05 3.43 -12.46
N GLY A 73 -4.98 3.79 -13.74
CA GLY A 73 -4.08 4.85 -14.19
C GLY A 73 -3.90 4.87 -15.70
N GLN A 74 -2.83 5.51 -16.15
CA GLN A 74 -2.48 5.63 -17.55
C GLN A 74 -1.18 4.89 -17.85
N VAL A 75 -1.16 4.11 -18.90
CA VAL A 75 0.05 3.39 -19.37
C VAL A 75 1.08 4.39 -19.87
N SER A 76 2.33 4.25 -19.43
CA SER A 76 3.45 5.09 -19.83
C SER A 76 4.74 4.30 -20.01
N GLY A 77 5.54 4.69 -20.99
CA GLY A 77 6.84 4.09 -21.26
C GLY A 77 6.76 2.64 -21.76
N ILE A 78 5.80 2.34 -22.64
CA ILE A 78 5.60 0.97 -23.16
C ILE A 78 6.75 0.55 -24.07
N ARG A 79 7.31 -0.61 -23.79
CA ARG A 79 8.37 -1.22 -24.54
C ARG A 79 7.81 -2.10 -25.68
N LEU A 80 7.61 -1.49 -26.85
CA LEU A 80 7.12 -2.20 -28.04
C LEU A 80 8.15 -3.17 -28.63
N ASP A 81 9.42 -3.00 -28.32
CA ASP A 81 10.53 -3.84 -28.77
C ASP A 81 10.45 -5.29 -28.26
N ILE A 82 9.71 -5.51 -27.17
CA ILE A 82 9.53 -6.83 -26.55
C ILE A 82 8.25 -7.55 -26.99
N GLU A 83 7.42 -6.92 -27.82
CA GLU A 83 6.18 -7.56 -28.32
C GLU A 83 6.51 -8.84 -29.12
N GLY A 84 5.95 -9.97 -28.68
CA GLY A 84 6.22 -11.29 -29.26
C GLY A 84 7.62 -11.84 -28.98
N GLN A 85 8.41 -11.20 -28.11
CA GLN A 85 9.75 -11.65 -27.75
C GLN A 85 9.73 -12.46 -26.43
N PHE A 86 10.70 -13.33 -26.30
CA PHE A 86 10.95 -14.03 -25.05
C PHE A 86 11.67 -13.10 -24.07
N VAL A 87 11.15 -12.97 -22.85
CA VAL A 87 11.69 -12.12 -21.80
C VAL A 87 11.97 -12.90 -20.53
N GLU A 88 12.89 -12.38 -19.72
CA GLU A 88 13.19 -12.93 -18.40
C GLU A 88 12.16 -12.49 -17.34
N ALA A 89 12.16 -13.17 -16.18
CA ALA A 89 11.38 -12.74 -15.03
C ALA A 89 11.94 -11.41 -14.47
N GLY A 90 11.05 -10.49 -14.10
CA GLY A 90 11.41 -9.16 -13.60
C GLY A 90 11.71 -8.15 -14.71
N GLU A 91 11.48 -8.50 -15.99
CA GLU A 91 11.65 -7.54 -17.08
C GLU A 91 10.56 -6.49 -17.02
N LEU A 92 10.96 -5.20 -17.03
CA LEU A 92 10.04 -4.07 -17.04
C LEU A 92 9.42 -3.92 -18.43
N LEU A 93 8.09 -3.93 -18.51
CA LEU A 93 7.33 -3.78 -19.76
C LEU A 93 6.87 -2.34 -19.99
N PHE A 94 6.37 -1.71 -18.96
CA PHE A 94 5.86 -0.33 -18.91
C PHE A 94 5.56 0.06 -17.46
N SER A 95 5.08 1.29 -17.27
CA SER A 95 4.56 1.75 -15.97
C SER A 95 3.09 2.15 -16.08
N ILE A 96 2.36 2.05 -14.97
CA ILE A 96 1.03 2.63 -14.84
C ILE A 96 1.15 3.88 -13.98
N ARG A 97 0.91 5.05 -14.58
CA ARG A 97 0.86 6.33 -13.89
C ARG A 97 -0.48 6.49 -13.20
N HIS A 98 -0.47 6.31 -11.88
CA HIS A 98 -1.64 6.41 -11.03
C HIS A 98 -1.74 7.81 -10.44
N GLN A 99 -2.90 8.45 -10.59
CA GLN A 99 -3.22 9.72 -9.95
C GLN A 99 -3.60 9.45 -8.50
N LEU A 100 -2.80 9.95 -7.57
CA LEU A 100 -3.05 9.79 -6.14
C LEU A 100 -4.28 10.60 -5.71
N ASP A 101 -5.17 9.96 -4.97
CA ASP A 101 -6.26 10.65 -4.30
C ASP A 101 -5.82 11.25 -2.95
N LYS A 102 -6.72 11.98 -2.29
CA LYS A 102 -6.44 12.64 -1.00
C LYS A 102 -6.01 11.66 0.09
N GLU A 103 -6.72 10.54 0.19
CA GLU A 103 -6.47 9.54 1.24
C GLU A 103 -5.14 8.82 0.98
N GLU A 104 -4.82 8.53 -0.27
CA GLU A 104 -3.53 7.95 -0.66
C GLU A 104 -2.36 8.89 -0.35
N ILE A 105 -2.51 10.20 -0.62
CA ILE A 105 -1.49 11.21 -0.26
C ILE A 105 -1.32 11.28 1.26
N ILE A 106 -2.42 11.29 2.02
CA ILE A 106 -2.37 11.25 3.48
C ILE A 106 -1.62 9.99 3.95
N ASP A 107 -1.91 8.84 3.36
CA ASP A 107 -1.27 7.58 3.70
C ASP A 107 0.23 7.57 3.42
N ARG A 108 0.64 8.11 2.27
CA ARG A 108 2.08 8.26 1.95
C ARG A 108 2.81 9.17 2.95
N ILE A 109 2.16 10.28 3.34
CA ILE A 109 2.73 11.19 4.34
C ILE A 109 2.77 10.52 5.71
N LEU A 110 1.72 9.84 6.13
CA LEU A 110 1.67 9.15 7.40
C LEU A 110 2.72 8.06 7.50
N THR A 111 2.92 7.28 6.46
CA THR A 111 3.96 6.22 6.43
C THR A 111 5.37 6.77 6.64
N GLN A 112 5.63 8.04 6.28
CA GLN A 112 6.92 8.67 6.50
C GLN A 112 7.09 9.32 7.88
N VAL A 113 5.99 9.65 8.56
CA VAL A 113 5.99 10.40 9.83
C VAL A 113 5.75 9.50 11.04
N LEU A 114 4.92 8.47 10.86
CA LEU A 114 4.61 7.53 11.93
C LEU A 114 5.74 6.50 12.09
N TYR A 115 5.89 6.01 13.32
CA TYR A 115 6.64 4.78 13.53
C TYR A 115 5.82 3.61 12.98
N ILE A 116 6.34 2.96 11.95
CA ILE A 116 5.65 1.84 11.30
C ILE A 116 6.12 0.52 11.89
N LEU A 117 5.17 -0.25 12.40
CA LEU A 117 5.40 -1.66 12.76
C LEU A 117 5.14 -2.51 11.51
N PRO A 118 6.20 -3.09 10.89
CA PRO A 118 6.04 -3.91 9.70
C PRO A 118 5.67 -5.35 10.06
N ALA A 119 5.10 -6.08 9.09
CA ALA A 119 4.82 -7.50 9.19
C ALA A 119 6.14 -8.31 9.23
N PRO A 120 6.41 -9.08 10.29
CA PRO A 120 7.64 -9.88 10.40
C PRO A 120 7.65 -11.05 9.40
N GLN A 121 6.50 -11.56 9.02
CA GLN A 121 6.32 -12.67 8.08
C GLN A 121 5.03 -12.50 7.29
N ARG A 122 4.91 -13.20 6.17
CA ARG A 122 3.62 -13.34 5.47
C ARG A 122 2.68 -14.22 6.29
N ALA A 123 1.63 -13.63 6.86
CA ALA A 123 0.67 -14.30 7.73
C ALA A 123 -0.68 -13.58 7.74
N ARG A 124 -1.67 -14.14 8.43
CA ARG A 124 -2.89 -13.43 8.80
C ARG A 124 -2.67 -12.65 10.07
N TYR A 125 -3.20 -11.42 10.11
CA TYR A 125 -3.03 -10.55 11.26
C TYR A 125 -4.36 -10.13 11.85
N PHE A 126 -4.37 -10.02 13.19
CA PHE A 126 -5.50 -9.55 13.98
C PHE A 126 -4.98 -8.55 15.00
N LEU A 127 -5.80 -7.57 15.34
CA LEU A 127 -5.51 -6.72 16.50
C LEU A 127 -5.65 -7.55 17.78
N ALA A 128 -4.77 -7.30 18.76
CA ALA A 128 -4.92 -7.87 20.07
C ALA A 128 -6.25 -7.43 20.70
N PRO A 129 -6.94 -8.30 21.45
CA PRO A 129 -8.27 -8.01 21.99
C PRO A 129 -8.33 -6.72 22.81
N GLU A 130 -7.29 -6.45 23.60
CA GLU A 130 -7.21 -5.23 24.41
C GLU A 130 -7.13 -3.95 23.55
N ILE A 131 -6.33 -3.98 22.49
CA ILE A 131 -6.21 -2.87 21.53
C ILE A 131 -7.53 -2.66 20.80
N SER A 132 -8.14 -3.75 20.32
CA SER A 132 -9.45 -3.70 19.63
C SER A 132 -10.53 -3.08 20.54
N ALA A 133 -10.61 -3.53 21.78
CA ALA A 133 -11.57 -3.00 22.76
C ALA A 133 -11.33 -1.52 23.12
N LYS A 134 -10.06 -1.09 23.20
CA LYS A 134 -9.70 0.33 23.42
C LYS A 134 -10.08 1.19 22.22
N MET A 135 -9.84 0.71 21.00
CA MET A 135 -10.22 1.43 19.76
C MET A 135 -11.73 1.62 19.62
N GLU A 136 -12.52 0.64 20.00
CA GLU A 136 -13.99 0.74 19.99
C GLU A 136 -14.51 1.79 20.98
N LYS A 137 -13.86 1.91 22.15
CA LYS A 137 -14.25 2.86 23.20
C LYS A 137 -13.79 4.30 22.92
N GLN A 138 -12.67 4.48 22.24
CA GLN A 138 -12.03 5.79 22.02
C GLN A 138 -11.62 5.99 20.54
N PRO A 139 -12.57 6.04 19.60
CA PRO A 139 -12.23 6.09 18.18
C PRO A 139 -11.56 7.39 17.71
N LYS A 140 -11.55 8.46 18.52
CA LYS A 140 -11.03 9.78 18.13
C LYS A 140 -9.70 10.18 18.78
N GLU A 141 -9.31 9.58 19.88
CA GLU A 141 -8.13 10.01 20.66
C GLU A 141 -6.87 9.18 20.39
N GLY A 142 -7.01 8.08 19.68
CA GLY A 142 -5.94 7.11 19.48
C GLY A 142 -5.68 6.28 20.76
N VAL A 143 -5.38 5.01 20.58
CA VAL A 143 -5.03 4.12 21.68
C VAL A 143 -3.56 4.32 22.03
N SER A 144 -3.26 4.68 23.29
CA SER A 144 -1.87 4.72 23.76
C SER A 144 -1.26 3.32 23.73
N VAL A 145 -0.04 3.24 23.21
CA VAL A 145 0.75 2.01 23.08
C VAL A 145 2.13 2.28 23.64
N GLU A 146 2.59 1.38 24.51
CA GLU A 146 3.92 1.41 25.13
C GLU A 146 4.74 0.18 24.76
N SER A 147 6.05 0.26 24.95
CA SER A 147 6.93 -0.89 24.73
C SER A 147 6.55 -2.04 25.66
N GLY A 148 6.34 -3.24 25.10
CA GLY A 148 5.88 -4.43 25.81
C GLY A 148 4.38 -4.71 25.65
N ASP A 149 3.58 -3.75 25.18
CA ASP A 149 2.15 -3.98 24.93
C ASP A 149 1.93 -5.04 23.83
N GLU A 150 1.02 -5.95 24.09
CA GLU A 150 0.55 -6.91 23.08
C GLU A 150 -0.38 -6.19 22.09
N VAL A 151 0.08 -6.00 20.86
CA VAL A 151 -0.64 -5.18 19.88
C VAL A 151 -1.31 -5.99 18.79
N LEU A 152 -0.74 -7.13 18.42
CA LEU A 152 -1.22 -7.95 17.30
C LEU A 152 -1.16 -9.44 17.64
N ILE A 153 -1.99 -10.20 16.93
CA ILE A 153 -1.92 -11.66 16.84
C ILE A 153 -1.59 -12.01 15.38
N MET A 154 -0.49 -12.71 15.19
CA MET A 154 -0.09 -13.29 13.90
C MET A 154 -0.51 -14.74 13.84
N SER A 155 -1.33 -15.11 12.86
CA SER A 155 -1.79 -16.49 12.63
C SER A 155 -1.13 -17.07 11.40
N LEU A 156 -0.28 -18.08 11.61
CA LEU A 156 0.45 -18.79 10.56
C LEU A 156 0.33 -20.31 10.76
N MET A 157 -0.14 -21.03 9.74
CA MET A 157 -0.27 -22.49 9.77
C MET A 157 -1.03 -23.00 10.99
N LYS A 158 -2.17 -22.36 11.34
CA LYS A 158 -3.01 -22.70 12.51
C LYS A 158 -2.30 -22.52 13.86
N ARG A 159 -1.25 -21.73 13.91
CA ARG A 159 -0.59 -21.31 15.15
C ARG A 159 -0.71 -19.79 15.30
N ASP A 160 -1.16 -19.38 16.46
CA ASP A 160 -1.29 -17.96 16.79
C ASP A 160 -0.10 -17.55 17.67
N THR A 161 0.53 -16.45 17.29
CA THR A 161 1.66 -15.87 18.01
C THR A 161 1.34 -14.42 18.30
N VAL A 162 1.47 -14.03 19.55
CA VAL A 162 1.30 -12.64 19.98
C VAL A 162 2.53 -11.84 19.57
N ILE A 163 2.31 -10.64 19.05
CA ILE A 163 3.35 -9.68 18.70
C ILE A 163 3.24 -8.51 19.68
N SER A 164 4.31 -8.32 20.45
CA SER A 164 4.46 -7.18 21.34
C SER A 164 5.08 -6.00 20.59
N TYR A 165 4.70 -4.80 20.98
CA TYR A 165 5.26 -3.57 20.48
C TYR A 165 6.61 -3.29 21.18
N GLU A 166 7.64 -3.00 20.41
CA GLU A 166 9.00 -2.71 20.91
C GLU A 166 9.49 -1.30 20.54
N GLY A 167 8.58 -0.45 20.07
CA GLY A 167 8.93 0.88 19.57
C GLY A 167 8.81 2.00 20.63
N VAL A 168 8.86 3.22 20.13
CA VAL A 168 8.70 4.44 20.96
C VAL A 168 7.24 4.57 21.41
N PRO A 169 6.98 4.88 22.72
CA PRO A 169 5.63 5.11 23.20
C PRO A 169 4.89 6.15 22.36
N GLY A 170 3.62 5.91 22.09
CA GLY A 170 2.82 6.81 21.28
C GLY A 170 1.35 6.41 21.17
N ALA A 171 0.63 7.13 20.31
CA ALA A 171 -0.75 6.80 19.99
C ALA A 171 -0.83 5.95 18.72
N LEU A 172 -1.57 4.84 18.77
CA LEU A 172 -1.92 4.07 17.58
C LEU A 172 -2.79 4.95 16.68
N TYR A 173 -2.21 5.42 15.59
CA TYR A 173 -2.82 6.40 14.71
C TYR A 173 -3.51 5.74 13.51
N LYS A 174 -2.91 4.67 12.97
CA LYS A 174 -3.43 3.96 11.81
C LYS A 174 -3.18 2.46 11.88
N VAL A 175 -4.18 1.70 11.41
CA VAL A 175 -4.08 0.26 11.12
C VAL A 175 -4.13 0.11 9.60
N TYR A 176 -3.15 -0.59 9.01
CA TYR A 176 -2.98 -0.72 7.57
C TYR A 176 -3.57 -2.00 6.98
N PHE A 177 -4.20 -2.82 7.79
CA PHE A 177 -4.83 -4.09 7.38
C PHE A 177 -6.22 -4.21 7.97
N LYS A 178 -7.05 -5.11 7.41
CA LYS A 178 -8.31 -5.53 8.02
C LYS A 178 -8.09 -6.81 8.80
N SER A 179 -8.81 -6.97 9.91
CA SER A 179 -8.70 -8.16 10.76
C SER A 179 -8.89 -9.45 9.95
N GLY A 180 -7.90 -10.33 9.99
CA GLY A 180 -7.86 -11.59 9.25
C GLY A 180 -7.27 -11.51 7.84
N ASP A 181 -6.86 -10.32 7.38
CA ASP A 181 -6.16 -10.19 6.08
C ASP A 181 -4.81 -10.90 6.12
N THR A 182 -4.43 -11.49 4.98
CA THR A 182 -3.07 -11.95 4.76
C THR A 182 -2.20 -10.77 4.32
N VAL A 183 -1.18 -10.47 5.12
CA VAL A 183 -0.25 -9.36 4.85
C VAL A 183 1.12 -9.93 4.52
N GLU A 184 1.77 -9.37 3.50
CA GLU A 184 3.10 -9.78 3.06
C GLU A 184 4.16 -9.28 4.05
N GLN A 185 5.29 -10.02 4.13
CA GLN A 185 6.44 -9.63 4.95
C GLN A 185 6.93 -8.21 4.59
N GLY A 186 7.22 -7.41 5.61
CA GLY A 186 7.70 -6.04 5.44
C GLY A 186 6.61 -4.99 5.18
N SER A 187 5.36 -5.42 4.86
CA SER A 187 4.25 -4.48 4.69
C SER A 187 3.85 -3.83 6.01
N PRO A 188 3.35 -2.58 6.01
CA PRO A 188 2.96 -1.89 7.22
C PRO A 188 1.74 -2.57 7.89
N LEU A 189 1.80 -2.73 9.20
CA LEU A 189 0.68 -3.23 10.01
C LEU A 189 0.08 -2.10 10.86
N LEU A 190 0.89 -1.43 11.67
CA LEU A 190 0.46 -0.36 12.55
C LEU A 190 1.31 0.88 12.34
N GLY A 191 0.68 2.05 12.45
CA GLY A 191 1.33 3.35 12.48
C GLY A 191 1.13 4.01 13.83
N ILE A 192 2.21 4.20 14.58
CA ILE A 192 2.22 4.81 15.90
C ILE A 192 2.78 6.22 15.82
N CYS A 193 2.03 7.19 16.34
CA CYS A 193 2.43 8.59 16.39
C CYS A 193 2.99 8.94 17.75
N PRO A 194 4.27 9.38 17.85
CA PRO A 194 4.80 9.91 19.10
C PRO A 194 3.99 11.12 19.58
N PRO A 195 3.82 11.31 20.90
CA PRO A 195 2.96 12.35 21.47
C PRO A 195 3.35 13.77 21.04
N ASP A 196 4.63 14.03 20.90
CA ASP A 196 5.21 15.32 20.46
C ASP A 196 4.85 15.68 19.01
N LYS A 197 4.58 14.68 18.16
CA LYS A 197 4.24 14.86 16.75
C LYS A 197 2.73 14.86 16.46
N LEU A 198 1.91 14.44 17.41
CA LEU A 198 0.48 14.21 17.19
C LEU A 198 -0.25 15.48 16.71
N GLN A 199 -0.05 16.61 17.36
CA GLN A 199 -0.68 17.88 16.97
C GLN A 199 -0.25 18.33 15.57
N TYR A 200 1.02 18.12 15.25
CA TYR A 200 1.57 18.46 13.96
C TYR A 200 0.98 17.61 12.82
N VAL A 201 0.91 16.29 13.04
CA VAL A 201 0.29 15.34 12.09
C VAL A 201 -1.18 15.69 11.85
N GLN A 202 -1.94 15.97 12.91
CA GLN A 202 -3.34 16.37 12.80
C GLN A 202 -3.53 17.68 12.01
N LYS A 203 -2.64 18.66 12.23
CA LYS A 203 -2.66 19.93 11.48
C LYS A 203 -2.43 19.71 9.99
N VAL A 204 -1.47 18.85 9.64
CA VAL A 204 -1.15 18.54 8.24
C VAL A 204 -2.30 17.82 7.55
N ILE A 205 -2.90 16.81 8.19
CA ILE A 205 -4.04 16.10 7.63
C ILE A 205 -5.23 17.03 7.40
N ARG A 206 -5.53 17.89 8.38
CA ARG A 206 -6.59 18.90 8.23
C ARG A 206 -6.31 19.79 7.01
N ARG A 207 -5.05 20.23 6.85
CA ARG A 207 -4.64 21.06 5.72
C ARG A 207 -4.83 20.35 4.38
N ILE A 208 -4.44 19.07 4.27
CA ILE A 208 -4.65 18.26 3.05
C ILE A 208 -6.14 18.15 2.75
N ARG A 209 -6.95 17.84 3.74
CA ARG A 209 -8.41 17.69 3.56
C ARG A 209 -9.08 18.97 3.10
N THR A 210 -8.63 20.14 3.58
CA THR A 210 -9.23 21.45 3.21
C THR A 210 -8.64 22.05 1.94
N GLU A 211 -7.36 21.87 1.65
CA GLU A 211 -6.69 22.52 0.53
C GLU A 211 -6.70 21.68 -0.76
N TRP A 212 -7.04 20.38 -0.69
CA TRP A 212 -7.15 19.49 -1.85
C TRP A 212 -8.58 19.41 -2.41
N GLU A 213 -9.46 20.32 -2.06
CA GLU A 213 -10.86 20.40 -2.55
C GLU A 213 -11.00 21.10 -3.92
N LYS A 214 -10.01 20.97 -4.78
CA LYS A 214 -10.12 21.46 -6.16
C LYS A 214 -9.77 20.38 -7.16
#